data_e961d8f2d1cc42f3dbc441b9fa6d7158
#
_entry.id   e961d8f2d1cc42f3dbc441b9fa6d7158
#
_cell.length_a   1.000
_cell.length_b   1.000
_cell.length_c   1.000
_cell.angle_alpha   90.00
_cell.angle_beta   90.00
_cell.angle_gamma   90.00
#
_symmetry.space_group_name_H-M   'P 1'
#
loop_
_entity.id
_entity.type
_entity.pdbx_description
1 polymer ?
#
loop_
_entity_poly.entity_id
_entity_poly.type
_entity_poly.pdbx_seq_one_letter_code
_entity_poly.pdbx_strand_id
1 'polypeptide(L)'
;MIVCTGVGPGHVDFLTRWAEELISEADVVAGFDAVVDVVRSVIPQSAEIVTMGYKDQVAKLEEVARAHHAGKRCVVVFMGDIHFSGFQLLERVERACGHAVETVPGISSAQILASRGRVCFDETTFLTLHRRGDLEPFLRHLVHVLEDGRNAIVIPRPWDFMPKDIAAWLVARFVSGEHPVEVWENLTRSEAEWRGTLGDCTRDFSDMSIMLIRTLTPMASQIESA
;
A
#
# COMPACT_ATOMS: atom_id res chain seq x y z
N MET A 1 10.76 14.10 19.34
CA MET A 1 9.69 13.11 19.09
C MET A 1 9.81 12.63 17.66
N ILE A 2 9.55 11.35 17.40
CA ILE A 2 9.43 10.82 16.02
C ILE A 2 8.14 10.01 15.90
N VAL A 3 7.40 10.21 14.80
CA VAL A 3 6.15 9.52 14.48
C VAL A 3 6.19 9.06 13.02
N CYS A 4 5.71 7.85 12.75
CA CYS A 4 5.47 7.36 11.39
C CYS A 4 3.97 7.50 11.07
N THR A 5 3.61 8.08 9.92
CA THR A 5 2.20 8.26 9.54
C THR A 5 1.92 7.85 8.10
N GLY A 6 0.78 7.19 7.88
CA GLY A 6 0.24 6.97 6.55
C GLY A 6 -0.39 8.26 6.00
N VAL A 7 -0.07 8.61 4.74
CA VAL A 7 -0.56 9.85 4.13
C VAL A 7 -1.64 9.62 3.07
N GLY A 8 -2.23 8.44 3.07
CA GLY A 8 -3.24 8.09 2.07
C GLY A 8 -2.65 7.63 0.73
N PRO A 9 -3.49 7.19 -0.21
CA PRO A 9 -3.08 6.48 -1.42
C PRO A 9 -2.56 7.38 -2.56
N GLY A 10 -2.55 8.72 -2.38
CA GLY A 10 -1.96 9.59 -3.39
C GLY A 10 -2.52 11.01 -3.47
N HIS A 11 -3.77 11.27 -3.09
CA HIS A 11 -4.36 12.61 -3.07
C HIS A 11 -4.51 13.11 -1.63
N VAL A 12 -4.22 14.40 -1.39
CA VAL A 12 -4.25 15.02 -0.07
C VAL A 12 -5.61 14.95 0.63
N ASP A 13 -6.71 14.87 -0.10
CA ASP A 13 -8.06 14.72 0.46
C ASP A 13 -8.24 13.40 1.25
N PHE A 14 -7.35 12.44 1.06
CA PHE A 14 -7.31 11.17 1.80
C PHE A 14 -6.31 11.19 2.96
N LEU A 15 -5.70 12.34 3.24
CA LEU A 15 -4.90 12.54 4.45
C LEU A 15 -5.84 12.59 5.66
N THR A 16 -5.53 11.82 6.70
CA THR A 16 -6.30 11.92 7.94
C THR A 16 -5.99 13.24 8.63
N ARG A 17 -6.98 13.81 9.31
CA ARG A 17 -6.78 15.06 10.06
C ARG A 17 -5.65 14.96 11.07
N TRP A 18 -5.50 13.81 11.74
CA TRP A 18 -4.41 13.60 12.69
C TRP A 18 -3.05 13.60 12.00
N ALA A 19 -2.92 12.94 10.84
CA ALA A 19 -1.67 12.99 10.07
C ALA A 19 -1.35 14.41 9.60
N GLU A 20 -2.35 15.18 9.15
CA GLU A 20 -2.20 16.58 8.77
C GLU A 20 -1.69 17.45 9.94
N GLU A 21 -2.29 17.33 11.11
CA GLU A 21 -1.87 18.03 12.33
C GLU A 21 -0.39 17.72 12.68
N LEU A 22 0.00 16.44 12.68
CA LEU A 22 1.38 16.02 12.95
C LEU A 22 2.38 16.61 11.93
N ILE A 23 2.04 16.57 10.64
CA ILE A 23 2.91 17.07 9.58
C ILE A 23 3.04 18.59 9.66
N SER A 24 1.92 19.30 9.92
CA SER A 24 1.91 20.77 10.01
C SER A 24 2.70 21.33 11.19
N GLU A 25 2.98 20.52 12.18
CA GLU A 25 3.78 20.87 13.36
C GLU A 25 5.20 20.32 13.33
N ALA A 26 5.60 19.59 12.29
CA ALA A 26 6.89 18.93 12.21
C ALA A 26 8.05 19.94 12.01
N ASP A 27 9.19 19.63 12.62
CA ASP A 27 10.47 20.31 12.35
C ASP A 27 11.22 19.59 11.21
N VAL A 28 10.95 18.27 11.03
CA VAL A 28 11.52 17.43 9.96
C VAL A 28 10.43 16.53 9.42
N VAL A 29 10.25 16.53 8.09
CA VAL A 29 9.39 15.57 7.38
C VAL A 29 10.24 14.72 6.45
N ALA A 30 10.14 13.39 6.58
CA ALA A 30 10.96 12.47 5.83
C ALA A 30 10.12 11.39 5.12
N GLY A 31 10.55 10.95 3.93
CA GLY A 31 9.89 9.90 3.17
C GLY A 31 10.44 9.78 1.75
N PHE A 32 9.87 8.88 0.98
CA PHE A 32 10.14 8.82 -0.47
C PHE A 32 9.61 10.09 -1.15
N ASP A 33 10.30 10.57 -2.19
CA ASP A 33 9.92 11.79 -2.91
C ASP A 33 8.43 11.83 -3.29
N ALA A 34 7.94 10.76 -3.92
CA ALA A 34 6.54 10.66 -4.34
C ALA A 34 5.53 10.67 -3.18
N VAL A 35 5.97 10.28 -1.97
CA VAL A 35 5.13 10.28 -0.75
C VAL A 35 5.14 11.67 -0.12
N VAL A 36 6.30 12.30 -0.03
CA VAL A 36 6.45 13.69 0.45
C VAL A 36 5.64 14.65 -0.43
N ASP A 37 5.62 14.42 -1.74
CA ASP A 37 4.85 15.25 -2.68
C ASP A 37 3.34 15.21 -2.43
N VAL A 38 2.80 14.12 -1.90
CA VAL A 38 1.36 14.04 -1.51
C VAL A 38 1.01 15.10 -0.46
N VAL A 39 1.91 15.33 0.48
CA VAL A 39 1.68 16.19 1.64
C VAL A 39 2.44 17.52 1.58
N ARG A 40 3.06 17.84 0.46
CA ARG A 40 3.91 19.03 0.32
C ARG A 40 3.19 20.33 0.70
N SER A 41 1.89 20.42 0.41
CA SER A 41 1.07 21.60 0.72
C SER A 41 0.80 21.84 2.21
N VAL A 42 0.96 20.80 3.03
CA VAL A 42 0.74 20.87 4.49
C VAL A 42 2.04 20.89 5.29
N ILE A 43 3.20 20.71 4.64
CA ILE A 43 4.50 20.81 5.28
C ILE A 43 4.82 22.29 5.56
N PRO A 44 5.19 22.67 6.80
CA PRO A 44 5.60 24.03 7.11
C PRO A 44 6.81 24.47 6.28
N GLN A 45 6.84 25.74 5.86
CA GLN A 45 8.01 26.29 5.14
C GLN A 45 9.30 26.24 5.95
N SER A 46 9.18 26.24 7.28
CA SER A 46 10.33 26.13 8.21
C SER A 46 10.82 24.70 8.43
N ALA A 47 10.03 23.70 8.01
CA ALA A 47 10.40 22.30 8.21
C ALA A 47 11.48 21.85 7.22
N GLU A 48 12.44 21.10 7.72
CA GLU A 48 13.42 20.40 6.91
C GLU A 48 12.76 19.20 6.21
N ILE A 49 12.99 19.05 4.90
CA ILE A 49 12.46 17.92 4.12
C ILE A 49 13.62 16.99 3.80
N VAL A 50 13.51 15.74 4.24
CA VAL A 50 14.50 14.67 4.01
C VAL A 50 13.89 13.63 3.08
N THR A 51 14.10 13.79 1.77
CA THR A 51 13.66 12.77 0.80
C THR A 51 14.66 11.64 0.67
N MET A 52 14.16 10.45 0.35
CA MET A 52 14.97 9.25 0.20
C MET A 52 14.53 8.40 -0.99
N GLY A 53 15.48 7.68 -1.57
CA GLY A 53 15.26 6.62 -2.54
C GLY A 53 15.61 5.24 -1.98
N TYR A 54 15.47 4.19 -2.78
CA TYR A 54 15.79 2.81 -2.35
C TYR A 54 17.27 2.58 -1.99
N LYS A 55 18.20 3.42 -2.49
CA LYS A 55 19.65 3.24 -2.33
C LYS A 55 20.22 3.94 -1.11
N ASP A 56 19.58 5.03 -0.66
CA ASP A 56 20.10 5.93 0.39
C ASP A 56 19.24 5.96 1.66
N GLN A 57 18.20 5.12 1.74
CA GLN A 57 17.29 5.04 2.88
C GLN A 57 18.00 4.99 4.23
N VAL A 58 19.04 4.15 4.36
CA VAL A 58 19.72 3.96 5.64
C VAL A 58 20.37 5.27 6.11
N ALA A 59 21.13 5.91 5.24
CA ALA A 59 21.81 7.18 5.56
C ALA A 59 20.81 8.30 5.87
N LYS A 60 19.70 8.37 5.11
CA LYS A 60 18.64 9.37 5.32
C LYS A 60 17.86 9.13 6.61
N LEU A 61 17.57 7.90 6.96
CA LEU A 61 16.91 7.56 8.22
C LEU A 61 17.82 7.81 9.43
N GLU A 62 19.13 7.60 9.31
CA GLU A 62 20.09 7.99 10.34
C GLU A 62 20.16 9.52 10.52
N GLU A 63 20.01 10.30 9.43
CA GLU A 63 19.90 11.77 9.50
C GLU A 63 18.66 12.19 10.29
N VAL A 64 17.49 11.61 9.99
CA VAL A 64 16.23 11.84 10.72
C VAL A 64 16.34 11.42 12.19
N ALA A 65 16.97 10.27 12.47
CA ALA A 65 17.17 9.79 13.83
C ALA A 65 18.06 10.75 14.64
N ARG A 66 19.12 11.30 14.03
CA ARG A 66 19.95 12.35 14.69
C ARG A 66 19.14 13.61 15.02
N ALA A 67 18.25 14.04 14.10
CA ALA A 67 17.37 15.17 14.35
C ALA A 67 16.39 14.89 15.51
N HIS A 68 15.83 13.68 15.53
CA HIS A 68 14.99 13.22 16.64
C HIS A 68 15.72 13.22 17.99
N HIS A 69 16.93 12.65 18.05
CA HIS A 69 17.73 12.64 19.28
C HIS A 69 18.17 14.04 19.72
N ALA A 70 18.25 15.00 18.79
CA ALA A 70 18.46 16.41 19.08
C ALA A 70 17.19 17.15 19.55
N GLY A 71 16.07 16.44 19.75
CA GLY A 71 14.81 17.00 20.28
C GLY A 71 13.85 17.54 19.24
N LYS A 72 14.15 17.46 17.93
CA LYS A 72 13.25 17.90 16.87
C LYS A 72 12.00 16.99 16.79
N ARG A 73 10.87 17.56 16.34
CA ARG A 73 9.66 16.82 15.98
C ARG A 73 9.81 16.30 14.55
N CYS A 74 10.01 14.97 14.43
CA CYS A 74 10.23 14.30 13.16
C CYS A 74 9.00 13.50 12.76
N VAL A 75 8.54 13.60 11.51
CA VAL A 75 7.46 12.81 10.94
C VAL A 75 7.98 12.06 9.73
N VAL A 76 7.87 10.73 9.74
CA VAL A 76 8.20 9.89 8.58
C VAL A 76 6.89 9.50 7.89
N VAL A 77 6.76 9.87 6.62
CA VAL A 77 5.53 9.68 5.84
C VAL A 77 5.58 8.42 4.98
N PHE A 78 4.46 7.69 4.94
CA PHE A 78 4.30 6.42 4.22
C PHE A 78 3.12 6.54 3.25
N MET A 79 3.28 6.01 2.04
CA MET A 79 2.17 5.91 1.10
C MET A 79 1.08 4.98 1.65
N GLY A 80 -0.17 5.39 1.54
CA GLY A 80 -1.30 4.61 2.04
C GLY A 80 -1.32 4.53 3.56
N ASP A 81 -1.33 3.31 4.07
CA ASP A 81 -1.21 2.96 5.49
C ASP A 81 0.05 2.13 5.73
N ILE A 82 0.72 2.37 6.86
CA ILE A 82 2.00 1.75 7.22
C ILE A 82 1.89 0.22 7.28
N HIS A 83 0.80 -0.29 7.85
CA HIS A 83 0.64 -1.70 8.18
C HIS A 83 0.10 -2.54 7.01
N PHE A 84 -0.27 -1.93 5.88
CA PHE A 84 -0.67 -2.65 4.67
C PHE A 84 0.54 -3.10 3.81
N SER A 85 1.59 -2.28 3.70
CA SER A 85 2.79 -2.67 2.93
C SER A 85 4.08 -1.97 3.37
N GLY A 86 4.04 -1.18 4.44
CA GLY A 86 5.15 -0.31 4.87
C GLY A 86 6.09 -0.88 5.92
N PHE A 87 5.82 -2.09 6.47
CA PHE A 87 6.52 -2.58 7.67
C PHE A 87 8.04 -2.66 7.53
N GLN A 88 8.58 -2.98 6.35
CA GLN A 88 10.04 -3.04 6.14
C GLN A 88 10.72 -1.67 6.22
N LEU A 89 10.02 -0.60 5.87
CA LEU A 89 10.52 0.76 6.09
C LEU A 89 10.38 1.15 7.57
N LEU A 90 9.28 0.79 8.22
CA LEU A 90 9.07 1.00 9.65
C LEU A 90 10.20 0.37 10.48
N GLU A 91 10.53 -0.91 10.22
CA GLU A 91 11.66 -1.59 10.87
C GLU A 91 13.00 -0.84 10.70
N ARG A 92 13.22 -0.20 9.53
CA ARG A 92 14.43 0.60 9.31
C ARG A 92 14.41 1.90 10.10
N VAL A 93 13.25 2.56 10.22
CA VAL A 93 13.09 3.75 11.06
C VAL A 93 13.41 3.40 12.52
N GLU A 94 12.79 2.36 13.05
CA GLU A 94 12.99 1.89 14.43
C GLU A 94 14.44 1.50 14.70
N ARG A 95 15.06 0.81 13.73
CA ARG A 95 16.50 0.46 13.83
C ARG A 95 17.40 1.70 13.87
N ALA A 96 17.11 2.72 13.05
CA ALA A 96 17.87 3.96 13.05
C ALA A 96 17.70 4.75 14.35
N CYS A 97 16.50 4.73 14.93
CA CYS A 97 16.18 5.40 16.19
C CYS A 97 16.66 4.63 17.42
N GLY A 98 16.84 3.32 17.32
CA GLY A 98 17.20 2.45 18.44
C GLY A 98 16.02 2.10 19.38
N HIS A 99 14.78 2.41 18.98
CA HIS A 99 13.57 2.12 19.77
C HIS A 99 12.34 2.02 18.84
N ALA A 100 11.25 1.43 19.35
CA ALA A 100 9.95 1.43 18.69
C ALA A 100 9.42 2.86 18.54
N VAL A 101 8.80 3.16 17.41
CA VAL A 101 8.26 4.49 17.12
C VAL A 101 6.71 4.46 17.11
N GLU A 102 6.12 5.61 17.42
CA GLU A 102 4.66 5.76 17.32
C GLU A 102 4.22 5.70 15.86
N THR A 103 3.10 5.02 15.60
CA THR A 103 2.51 4.92 14.26
C THR A 103 1.10 5.50 14.24
N VAL A 104 0.78 6.28 13.20
CA VAL A 104 -0.54 6.84 12.95
C VAL A 104 -1.06 6.26 11.64
N PRO A 105 -2.23 5.60 11.65
CA PRO A 105 -2.78 4.97 10.46
C PRO A 105 -3.16 5.98 9.39
N GLY A 106 -3.10 5.53 8.14
CA GLY A 106 -3.57 6.26 6.97
C GLY A 106 -4.69 5.49 6.26
N ILE A 107 -5.22 6.07 5.19
CA ILE A 107 -6.17 5.38 4.31
C ILE A 107 -5.37 4.58 3.28
N SER A 108 -5.56 3.25 3.27
CA SER A 108 -4.88 2.36 2.32
C SER A 108 -5.52 2.38 0.93
N SER A 109 -4.73 2.17 -0.11
CA SER A 109 -5.23 1.89 -1.46
C SER A 109 -6.19 0.68 -1.51
N ALA A 110 -6.03 -0.29 -0.61
CA ALA A 110 -6.95 -1.42 -0.49
C ALA A 110 -8.36 -0.98 -0.07
N GLN A 111 -8.50 -0.01 0.84
CA GLN A 111 -9.80 0.55 1.25
C GLN A 111 -10.45 1.32 0.09
N ILE A 112 -9.65 2.09 -0.68
CA ILE A 112 -10.15 2.81 -1.85
C ILE A 112 -10.61 1.83 -2.92
N LEU A 113 -9.81 0.79 -3.20
CA LEU A 113 -10.19 -0.23 -4.18
C LEU A 113 -11.44 -1.00 -3.75
N ALA A 114 -11.58 -1.35 -2.48
CA ALA A 114 -12.79 -1.99 -1.97
C ALA A 114 -14.04 -1.12 -2.22
N SER A 115 -13.93 0.20 -2.01
CA SER A 115 -15.01 1.16 -2.29
C SER A 115 -15.30 1.28 -3.79
N ARG A 116 -14.27 1.39 -4.65
CA ARG A 116 -14.43 1.46 -6.12
C ARG A 116 -14.99 0.17 -6.70
N GLY A 117 -14.44 -0.96 -6.28
CA GLY A 117 -14.86 -2.30 -6.69
C GLY A 117 -16.15 -2.78 -6.02
N ARG A 118 -16.68 -2.05 -5.03
CA ARG A 118 -17.90 -2.42 -4.27
C ARG A 118 -17.82 -3.83 -3.70
N VAL A 119 -16.69 -4.13 -3.04
CA VAL A 119 -16.48 -5.37 -2.29
C VAL A 119 -16.35 -5.07 -0.80
N CYS A 120 -16.78 -5.99 0.05
CA CYS A 120 -16.62 -5.89 1.50
C CYS A 120 -15.47 -6.77 1.99
N PHE A 121 -14.84 -6.38 3.08
CA PHE A 121 -13.73 -7.15 3.66
C PHE A 121 -14.19 -8.45 4.33
N ASP A 122 -15.48 -8.61 4.62
CA ASP A 122 -16.04 -9.88 5.13
C ASP A 122 -15.88 -11.02 4.11
N GLU A 123 -15.91 -10.69 2.80
CA GLU A 123 -15.81 -11.63 1.68
C GLU A 123 -14.53 -11.43 0.85
N THR A 124 -13.62 -10.59 1.32
CA THR A 124 -12.41 -10.22 0.57
C THR A 124 -11.18 -10.39 1.43
N THR A 125 -10.16 -11.03 0.88
CA THR A 125 -8.85 -11.15 1.52
C THR A 125 -7.89 -10.13 0.92
N PHE A 126 -7.19 -9.41 1.78
CA PHE A 126 -6.11 -8.52 1.38
C PHE A 126 -4.77 -9.26 1.44
N LEU A 127 -3.98 -9.12 0.37
CA LEU A 127 -2.60 -9.62 0.31
C LEU A 127 -1.66 -8.54 -0.23
N THR A 128 -0.47 -8.48 0.32
CA THR A 128 0.61 -7.67 -0.24
C THR A 128 1.77 -8.55 -0.70
N LEU A 129 2.14 -8.37 -1.95
CA LEU A 129 3.36 -8.92 -2.53
C LEU A 129 4.48 -7.87 -2.58
N HIS A 130 4.19 -6.63 -2.18
CA HIS A 130 5.12 -5.50 -2.12
C HIS A 130 6.12 -5.66 -0.97
N ARG A 131 6.89 -6.73 -1.02
CA ARG A 131 7.86 -7.12 0.00
C ARG A 131 9.10 -7.76 -0.62
N ARG A 132 10.23 -7.67 0.06
CA ARG A 132 11.42 -8.46 -0.29
C ARG A 132 11.28 -9.87 0.25
N GLY A 133 11.97 -10.81 -0.39
CA GLY A 133 12.01 -12.21 0.00
C GLY A 133 11.09 -13.10 -0.83
N ASP A 134 10.90 -14.32 -0.36
CA ASP A 134 10.11 -15.34 -1.04
C ASP A 134 8.62 -15.00 -1.05
N LEU A 135 7.99 -15.07 -2.23
CA LEU A 135 6.56 -14.83 -2.41
C LEU A 135 5.74 -16.13 -2.40
N GLU A 136 6.34 -17.28 -2.53
CA GLU A 136 5.64 -18.56 -2.67
C GLU A 136 4.59 -18.82 -1.56
N PRO A 137 4.85 -18.55 -0.26
CA PRO A 137 3.83 -18.72 0.78
C PRO A 137 2.60 -17.82 0.59
N PHE A 138 2.80 -16.60 0.10
CA PHE A 138 1.72 -15.61 -0.14
C PHE A 138 0.91 -15.97 -1.37
N LEU A 139 1.58 -16.42 -2.42
CA LEU A 139 0.97 -16.84 -3.66
C LEU A 139 0.15 -18.13 -3.47
N ARG A 140 0.63 -19.09 -2.68
CA ARG A 140 -0.17 -20.26 -2.29
C ARG A 140 -1.40 -19.85 -1.49
N HIS A 141 -1.26 -18.89 -0.58
CA HIS A 141 -2.41 -18.37 0.16
C HIS A 141 -3.41 -17.71 -0.79
N LEU A 142 -2.96 -16.99 -1.81
CA LEU A 142 -3.83 -16.40 -2.82
C LEU A 142 -4.64 -17.45 -3.59
N VAL A 143 -4.03 -18.61 -3.94
CA VAL A 143 -4.75 -19.74 -4.54
C VAL A 143 -5.88 -20.21 -3.61
N HIS A 144 -5.57 -20.48 -2.35
CA HIS A 144 -6.59 -20.94 -1.38
C HIS A 144 -7.72 -19.92 -1.16
N VAL A 145 -7.40 -18.62 -1.16
CA VAL A 145 -8.41 -17.54 -1.08
C VAL A 145 -9.43 -17.65 -2.22
N LEU A 146 -8.95 -17.89 -3.45
CA LEU A 146 -9.83 -18.01 -4.62
C LEU A 146 -10.59 -19.35 -4.63
N GLU A 147 -9.97 -20.45 -4.19
CA GLU A 147 -10.61 -21.75 -4.01
C GLU A 147 -11.72 -21.69 -2.94
N ASP A 148 -11.53 -20.94 -1.86
CA ASP A 148 -12.51 -20.71 -0.80
C ASP A 148 -13.67 -19.79 -1.25
N GLY A 149 -13.68 -19.34 -2.49
CA GLY A 149 -14.73 -18.50 -3.05
C GLY A 149 -14.70 -17.05 -2.54
N ARG A 150 -13.54 -16.54 -2.11
CA ARG A 150 -13.35 -15.16 -1.64
C ARG A 150 -12.76 -14.28 -2.74
N ASN A 151 -13.06 -13.00 -2.69
CA ASN A 151 -12.34 -12.02 -3.49
C ASN A 151 -10.92 -11.81 -2.91
N ALA A 152 -10.00 -11.36 -3.75
CA ALA A 152 -8.66 -10.98 -3.32
C ALA A 152 -8.31 -9.57 -3.77
N ILE A 153 -7.89 -8.70 -2.84
CA ILE A 153 -7.24 -7.44 -3.14
C ILE A 153 -5.73 -7.65 -2.98
N VAL A 154 -4.98 -7.42 -4.05
CA VAL A 154 -3.54 -7.70 -4.08
C VAL A 154 -2.75 -6.44 -4.42
N ILE A 155 -1.77 -6.09 -3.57
CA ILE A 155 -0.75 -5.10 -3.93
C ILE A 155 0.41 -5.86 -4.59
N PRO A 156 0.73 -5.58 -5.87
CA PRO A 156 1.83 -6.22 -6.60
C PRO A 156 3.20 -5.86 -6.06
N ARG A 157 4.23 -6.52 -6.56
CA ARG A 157 5.63 -6.17 -6.34
C ARG A 157 6.18 -5.45 -7.57
N PRO A 158 6.33 -4.09 -7.50
CA PRO A 158 6.52 -3.28 -8.71
C PRO A 158 7.82 -3.53 -9.46
N TRP A 159 8.85 -4.11 -8.83
CA TRP A 159 10.14 -4.31 -9.50
C TRP A 159 10.24 -5.61 -10.30
N ASP A 160 9.35 -6.61 -10.12
CA ASP A 160 9.47 -7.90 -10.80
C ASP A 160 8.24 -8.81 -10.76
N PHE A 161 7.10 -8.41 -10.14
CA PHE A 161 5.93 -9.27 -10.04
C PHE A 161 4.63 -8.46 -10.05
N MET A 162 4.25 -8.03 -11.25
CA MET A 162 3.13 -7.14 -11.53
C MET A 162 1.80 -7.91 -11.80
N PRO A 163 0.67 -7.25 -12.00
CA PRO A 163 -0.62 -7.92 -12.21
C PRO A 163 -0.60 -9.01 -13.28
N LYS A 164 0.07 -8.78 -14.43
CA LYS A 164 0.22 -9.81 -15.48
C LYS A 164 0.96 -11.05 -14.99
N ASP A 165 1.99 -10.85 -14.16
CA ASP A 165 2.82 -11.95 -13.64
C ASP A 165 2.04 -12.75 -12.59
N ILE A 166 1.24 -12.06 -11.76
CA ILE A 166 0.31 -12.69 -10.81
C ILE A 166 -0.70 -13.55 -11.56
N ALA A 167 -1.33 -13.00 -12.59
CA ALA A 167 -2.32 -13.70 -13.40
C ALA A 167 -1.72 -14.93 -14.09
N ALA A 168 -0.57 -14.77 -14.76
CA ALA A 168 0.13 -15.88 -15.41
C ALA A 168 0.53 -16.97 -14.41
N TRP A 169 0.99 -16.59 -13.21
CA TRP A 169 1.38 -17.52 -12.15
C TRP A 169 0.18 -18.33 -11.64
N LEU A 170 -0.99 -17.69 -11.44
CA LEU A 170 -2.22 -18.33 -11.00
C LEU A 170 -2.75 -19.31 -12.05
N VAL A 171 -2.84 -18.89 -13.31
CA VAL A 171 -3.31 -19.74 -14.42
C VAL A 171 -2.37 -20.96 -14.61
N ALA A 172 -1.07 -20.77 -14.49
CA ALA A 172 -0.10 -21.89 -14.55
C ALA A 172 -0.27 -22.91 -13.42
N ARG A 173 -1.01 -22.57 -12.36
CA ARG A 173 -1.36 -23.47 -11.22
C ARG A 173 -2.81 -23.91 -11.22
N PHE A 174 -3.42 -23.90 -12.40
CA PHE A 174 -4.78 -24.38 -12.64
C PHE A 174 -5.89 -23.55 -11.98
N VAL A 175 -5.59 -22.33 -11.51
CA VAL A 175 -6.64 -21.37 -11.16
C VAL A 175 -7.35 -20.96 -12.48
N SER A 176 -8.67 -20.96 -12.47
CA SER A 176 -9.43 -20.63 -13.67
C SER A 176 -9.07 -19.26 -14.22
N GLY A 177 -8.78 -19.20 -15.52
CA GLY A 177 -8.55 -17.93 -16.21
C GLY A 177 -9.78 -17.02 -16.30
N GLU A 178 -10.99 -17.53 -15.97
CA GLU A 178 -12.26 -16.79 -16.04
C GLU A 178 -12.52 -15.89 -14.83
N HIS A 179 -11.70 -15.94 -13.77
CA HIS A 179 -11.87 -15.03 -12.64
C HIS A 179 -11.85 -13.57 -13.11
N PRO A 180 -12.92 -12.78 -12.83
CA PRO A 180 -12.94 -11.37 -13.21
C PRO A 180 -11.86 -10.60 -12.44
N VAL A 181 -11.18 -9.71 -13.14
CA VAL A 181 -10.07 -8.91 -12.61
C VAL A 181 -10.28 -7.44 -12.91
N GLU A 182 -10.01 -6.61 -11.91
CA GLU A 182 -9.88 -5.17 -12.06
C GLU A 182 -8.46 -4.78 -11.63
N VAL A 183 -7.78 -4.00 -12.46
CA VAL A 183 -6.51 -3.38 -12.09
C VAL A 183 -6.67 -1.88 -12.13
N TRP A 184 -6.37 -1.23 -11.02
CA TRP A 184 -6.43 0.21 -10.88
C TRP A 184 -5.03 0.77 -10.76
N GLU A 185 -4.72 1.77 -11.57
CA GLU A 185 -3.44 2.47 -11.62
C GLU A 185 -3.61 3.88 -11.07
N ASN A 186 -2.66 4.36 -10.30
CA ASN A 186 -2.62 5.72 -9.74
C ASN A 186 -3.91 6.14 -9.01
N LEU A 187 -4.46 5.24 -8.19
CA LEU A 187 -5.66 5.51 -7.40
C LEU A 187 -5.58 6.87 -6.70
N THR A 188 -6.69 7.59 -6.73
CA THR A 188 -6.89 8.94 -6.15
C THR A 188 -6.11 10.07 -6.82
N ARG A 189 -5.37 9.78 -7.90
CA ARG A 189 -4.66 10.77 -8.73
C ARG A 189 -5.21 10.76 -10.16
N SER A 190 -4.40 10.42 -11.12
CA SER A 190 -4.79 10.15 -12.50
C SER A 190 -5.25 8.70 -12.64
N GLU A 191 -6.40 8.36 -12.05
CA GLU A 191 -6.90 6.98 -12.02
C GLU A 191 -7.09 6.43 -13.42
N ALA A 192 -6.58 5.23 -13.65
CA ALA A 192 -6.89 4.43 -14.83
C ALA A 192 -7.34 3.04 -14.38
N GLU A 193 -8.43 2.55 -14.98
CA GLU A 193 -8.99 1.24 -14.68
C GLU A 193 -8.86 0.33 -15.89
N TRP A 194 -8.47 -0.91 -15.63
CA TRP A 194 -8.56 -2.01 -16.57
C TRP A 194 -9.44 -3.11 -15.98
N ARG A 195 -10.34 -3.65 -16.80
CA ARG A 195 -11.20 -4.79 -16.45
C ARG A 195 -11.07 -5.89 -17.48
N GLY A 196 -11.07 -7.13 -17.03
CA GLY A 196 -10.99 -8.33 -17.85
C GLY A 196 -11.04 -9.57 -16.97
N THR A 197 -10.39 -10.64 -17.41
CA THR A 197 -10.25 -11.88 -16.67
C THR A 197 -8.78 -12.15 -16.34
N LEU A 198 -8.50 -13.15 -15.50
CA LEU A 198 -7.10 -13.57 -15.24
C LEU A 198 -6.41 -13.97 -16.56
N GLY A 199 -7.12 -14.66 -17.45
CA GLY A 199 -6.57 -15.07 -18.76
C GLY A 199 -6.26 -13.89 -19.68
N ASP A 200 -6.98 -12.77 -19.56
CA ASP A 200 -6.79 -11.57 -20.37
C ASP A 200 -5.74 -10.60 -19.78
N CYS A 201 -5.32 -10.80 -18.53
CA CYS A 201 -4.44 -9.88 -17.81
C CYS A 201 -2.97 -10.02 -18.27
N THR A 202 -2.71 -9.62 -19.52
CA THR A 202 -1.40 -9.82 -20.20
C THR A 202 -0.62 -8.54 -20.47
N ARG A 203 -1.24 -7.36 -20.30
CA ARG A 203 -0.58 -6.08 -20.52
C ARG A 203 0.31 -5.65 -19.34
N ASP A 204 1.21 -4.70 -19.60
CA ASP A 204 1.95 -4.00 -18.55
C ASP A 204 1.06 -2.98 -17.82
N PHE A 205 1.33 -2.80 -16.54
CA PHE A 205 0.68 -1.83 -15.67
C PHE A 205 1.75 -0.97 -14.97
N SER A 206 1.35 0.22 -14.51
CA SER A 206 2.28 1.10 -13.77
C SER A 206 2.63 0.53 -12.40
N ASP A 207 3.76 0.95 -11.84
CA ASP A 207 4.24 0.55 -10.50
C ASP A 207 3.24 0.89 -9.39
N MET A 208 2.38 1.89 -9.62
CA MET A 208 1.35 2.34 -8.69
C MET A 208 0.00 1.66 -8.97
N SER A 209 0.02 0.35 -9.21
CA SER A 209 -1.19 -0.44 -9.43
C SER A 209 -1.58 -1.28 -8.23
N ILE A 210 -2.88 -1.58 -8.16
CA ILE A 210 -3.49 -2.51 -7.22
C ILE A 210 -4.53 -3.34 -7.96
N MET A 211 -4.65 -4.62 -7.61
CA MET A 211 -5.45 -5.60 -8.32
C MET A 211 -6.57 -6.13 -7.42
N LEU A 212 -7.78 -6.23 -7.98
CA LEU A 212 -8.90 -6.97 -7.41
C LEU A 212 -9.16 -8.20 -8.27
N ILE A 213 -9.09 -9.37 -7.69
CA ILE A 213 -9.50 -10.64 -8.31
C ILE A 213 -10.82 -11.05 -7.66
N ARG A 214 -11.87 -11.18 -8.46
CA ARG A 214 -13.18 -11.59 -7.96
C ARG A 214 -13.33 -13.09 -7.97
N THR A 215 -14.07 -13.61 -7.00
CA THR A 215 -14.49 -15.02 -7.03
C THR A 215 -15.42 -15.29 -8.22
N LEU A 216 -15.37 -16.53 -8.77
CA LEU A 216 -16.29 -17.00 -9.78
C LEU A 216 -17.68 -17.31 -9.20
N THR A 217 -17.73 -17.72 -7.95
CA THR A 217 -18.98 -18.03 -7.25
C THR A 217 -19.10 -17.07 -6.08
N PRO A 218 -19.85 -15.96 -6.24
CA PRO A 218 -20.13 -15.11 -5.09
C PRO A 218 -20.72 -15.98 -3.98
N MET A 219 -20.24 -15.83 -2.74
CA MET A 219 -20.95 -16.43 -1.61
C MET A 219 -22.37 -15.93 -1.71
N ALA A 220 -23.31 -16.84 -1.96
CA ALA A 220 -24.73 -16.51 -2.06
C ALA A 220 -25.07 -15.69 -0.82
N SER A 221 -25.63 -14.51 -1.02
CA SER A 221 -26.09 -13.68 0.08
C SER A 221 -27.04 -14.51 0.91
N GLN A 222 -26.57 -15.02 2.06
CA GLN A 222 -27.42 -15.70 3.05
C GLN A 222 -28.42 -14.75 3.73
N ILE A 223 -28.73 -13.65 3.06
CA ILE A 223 -29.65 -12.61 3.53
C ILE A 223 -31.12 -12.92 3.12
N GLU A 224 -31.42 -14.05 2.50
CA GLU A 224 -32.81 -14.41 2.13
C GLU A 224 -33.46 -15.43 3.06
N SER A 225 -33.16 -15.46 4.34
CA SER A 225 -33.98 -16.22 5.32
C SER A 225 -33.72 -15.83 6.75
N ALA A 226 -34.12 -14.63 7.15
CA ALA A 226 -34.36 -14.28 8.55
C ALA A 226 -35.61 -13.41 8.65
#